data_dcda121ff6952b525add32490cbda005
#
_entry.id   dcda121ff6952b525add32490cbda005
#
_cell.length_a   1.000
_cell.length_b   1.000
_cell.length_c   1.000
_cell.angle_alpha   90.00
_cell.angle_beta   90.00
_cell.angle_gamma   90.00
#
_symmetry.space_group_name_H-M   'P 1'
#
loop_
_entity.id
_entity.type
_entity.pdbx_description
1 polymer ?
#
loop_
_entity_poly.entity_id
_entity_poly.type
_entity_poly.pdbx_seq_one_letter_code
_entity_poly.pdbx_strand_id
1 'polypeptide(L)'
;MSIYDEPKIDCHCHVFDPARFPYGEDSVYRPAGQEIGTAAQFTRVLDAYGVRHALLVGPNSGYEQDNRCMLDAIANGRGRFKGIAVVRNDIDDDALRALKAAGIVGVAFNATFHGVDYYRDAASLLDRLAALDLCVSLQVQHEQLAALAPMFERAGVRVLIDHCGRPTPSAGPDQPGFRALLGLAATGRVFVKLSGYVKFAEAPFPYDDARPYVEALLDAFTPDRCMWASDWPFLRAPERIDYGPLLNLIERFVPDPVERRRVLFETPCRVLGFPC
;
A
#
# COMPACT_ATOMS: atom_id res chain seq x y z
N MET A 1 5.39 13.18 -23.07
CA MET A 1 5.88 13.64 -21.73
C MET A 1 6.53 12.43 -21.10
N SER A 2 7.72 12.56 -20.54
CA SER A 2 8.41 11.44 -19.86
C SER A 2 7.66 11.11 -18.56
N ILE A 3 7.67 9.83 -18.13
CA ILE A 3 7.12 9.41 -16.85
C ILE A 3 7.68 10.22 -15.67
N TYR A 4 8.90 10.74 -15.81
CA TYR A 4 9.56 11.55 -14.77
C TYR A 4 8.93 12.95 -14.63
N ASP A 5 8.30 13.48 -15.69
CA ASP A 5 7.63 14.78 -15.69
C ASP A 5 6.14 14.70 -15.34
N GLU A 6 5.56 13.51 -15.40
CA GLU A 6 4.16 13.29 -15.03
C GLU A 6 3.98 13.51 -13.51
N PRO A 7 2.92 14.21 -13.05
CA PRO A 7 2.64 14.31 -11.63
C PRO A 7 2.31 12.94 -11.07
N LYS A 8 2.85 12.62 -9.90
CA LYS A 8 2.65 11.31 -9.28
C LYS A 8 2.69 11.35 -7.77
N ILE A 9 2.03 10.36 -7.16
CA ILE A 9 1.99 10.08 -5.73
C ILE A 9 2.40 8.63 -5.53
N ASP A 10 3.32 8.36 -4.62
CA ASP A 10 3.69 7.01 -4.21
C ASP A 10 2.73 6.52 -3.12
N CYS A 11 1.91 5.52 -3.43
CA CYS A 11 0.82 5.10 -2.55
C CYS A 11 1.18 3.96 -1.58
N HIS A 12 2.46 3.54 -1.54
CA HIS A 12 2.96 2.56 -0.57
C HIS A 12 4.48 2.61 -0.46
N CYS A 13 4.96 3.08 0.67
CA CYS A 13 6.37 3.12 1.02
C CYS A 13 6.54 3.11 2.53
N HIS A 14 7.75 2.84 3.00
CA HIS A 14 8.06 2.78 4.42
C HIS A 14 9.26 3.68 4.75
N VAL A 15 9.34 4.14 6.00
CA VAL A 15 10.51 4.87 6.50
C VAL A 15 11.06 4.20 7.74
N PHE A 16 12.39 4.12 7.81
CA PHE A 16 13.13 3.50 8.91
C PHE A 16 14.27 4.41 9.32
N ASP A 17 14.32 4.77 10.60
CA ASP A 17 15.41 5.52 11.21
C ASP A 17 15.75 4.92 12.59
N PRO A 18 16.38 3.73 12.61
CA PRO A 18 16.65 3.02 13.87
C PRO A 18 17.65 3.74 14.78
N ALA A 19 18.37 4.73 14.27
CA ALA A 19 19.23 5.58 15.10
C ALA A 19 18.44 6.54 15.98
N ARG A 20 17.29 7.04 15.49
CA ARG A 20 16.38 7.93 16.26
C ARG A 20 15.23 7.17 16.91
N PHE A 21 14.78 6.11 16.26
CA PHE A 21 13.66 5.26 16.68
C PHE A 21 14.14 3.81 16.71
N PRO A 22 14.73 3.34 17.81
CA PRO A 22 15.20 1.95 17.90
C PRO A 22 14.07 0.96 17.70
N TYR A 23 14.37 -0.17 17.04
CA TYR A 23 13.41 -1.27 16.87
C TYR A 23 13.05 -1.90 18.21
N GLY A 24 11.84 -2.44 18.31
CA GLY A 24 11.40 -3.20 19.48
C GLY A 24 12.30 -4.45 19.72
N GLU A 25 12.45 -4.81 21.00
CA GLU A 25 13.27 -5.98 21.38
C GLU A 25 12.73 -7.29 20.81
N ASP A 26 11.41 -7.42 20.73
CA ASP A 26 10.71 -8.62 20.24
C ASP A 26 10.43 -8.60 18.73
N SER A 27 10.96 -7.62 18.00
CA SER A 27 10.70 -7.48 16.57
C SER A 27 11.20 -8.71 15.79
N VAL A 28 10.27 -9.39 15.11
CA VAL A 28 10.52 -10.62 14.33
C VAL A 28 11.49 -10.38 13.17
N TYR A 29 11.46 -9.19 12.59
CA TYR A 29 12.36 -8.80 11.51
C TYR A 29 12.82 -7.37 11.70
N ARG A 30 14.13 -7.16 11.64
CA ARG A 30 14.76 -5.84 11.78
C ARG A 30 15.41 -5.44 10.47
N PRO A 31 14.81 -4.50 9.70
CA PRO A 31 15.44 -3.97 8.49
C PRO A 31 16.85 -3.47 8.74
N ALA A 32 17.77 -3.79 7.84
CA ALA A 32 19.18 -3.45 7.97
C ALA A 32 19.79 -3.08 6.60
N GLY A 33 20.95 -2.44 6.61
CA GLY A 33 21.67 -2.09 5.38
C GLY A 33 20.84 -1.22 4.45
N GLN A 34 20.62 -1.69 3.22
CA GLN A 34 19.87 -0.95 2.19
C GLN A 34 18.36 -0.86 2.47
N GLU A 35 17.82 -1.65 3.38
CA GLU A 35 16.43 -1.57 3.80
C GLU A 35 16.18 -0.42 4.80
N ILE A 36 17.22 0.18 5.36
CA ILE A 36 17.09 1.40 6.17
C ILE A 36 16.93 2.57 5.20
N GLY A 37 15.77 3.19 5.27
CA GLY A 37 15.42 4.33 4.45
C GLY A 37 14.82 5.43 5.29
N THR A 38 15.59 6.46 5.65
CA THR A 38 15.09 7.58 6.42
C THR A 38 14.15 8.46 5.61
N ALA A 39 13.24 9.20 6.27
CA ALA A 39 12.37 10.16 5.61
C ALA A 39 13.16 11.22 4.80
N ALA A 40 14.34 11.61 5.30
CA ALA A 40 15.23 12.54 4.60
C ALA A 40 15.78 11.95 3.29
N GLN A 41 16.22 10.68 3.31
CA GLN A 41 16.67 10.00 2.09
C GLN A 41 15.51 9.81 1.11
N PHE A 42 14.35 9.36 1.62
CA PHE A 42 13.18 9.15 0.76
C PHE A 42 12.72 10.45 0.10
N THR A 43 12.74 11.57 0.81
CA THR A 43 12.46 12.87 0.22
C THR A 43 13.34 13.16 -1.00
N ARG A 44 14.64 12.82 -0.94
CA ARG A 44 15.56 12.98 -2.08
C ARG A 44 15.23 12.05 -3.25
N VAL A 45 14.80 10.81 -2.95
CA VAL A 45 14.30 9.90 -3.98
C VAL A 45 13.05 10.49 -4.66
N LEU A 46 12.07 10.94 -3.88
CA LEU A 46 10.87 11.58 -4.42
C LEU A 46 11.18 12.80 -5.29
N ASP A 47 12.11 13.65 -4.85
CA ASP A 47 12.55 14.82 -5.61
C ASP A 47 13.21 14.44 -6.94
N ALA A 48 14.08 13.42 -6.94
CA ALA A 48 14.78 12.95 -8.12
C ALA A 48 13.84 12.39 -9.19
N TYR A 49 12.70 11.83 -8.78
CA TYR A 49 11.73 11.21 -9.69
C TYR A 49 10.44 12.04 -9.89
N GLY A 50 10.40 13.28 -9.41
CA GLY A 50 9.26 14.18 -9.58
C GLY A 50 7.98 13.72 -8.85
N VAL A 51 8.12 12.96 -7.75
CA VAL A 51 6.99 12.48 -6.94
C VAL A 51 6.59 13.55 -5.95
N ARG A 52 5.33 13.98 -6.00
CA ARG A 52 4.83 15.11 -5.20
C ARG A 52 4.54 14.74 -3.76
N HIS A 53 3.87 13.62 -3.56
CA HIS A 53 3.41 13.15 -2.25
C HIS A 53 3.66 11.65 -2.10
N ALA A 54 3.65 11.16 -0.86
CA ALA A 54 3.74 9.73 -0.60
C ALA A 54 2.88 9.32 0.60
N LEU A 55 2.30 8.11 0.50
CA LEU A 55 1.60 7.43 1.57
C LEU A 55 2.57 6.50 2.29
N LEU A 56 3.00 6.90 3.49
CA LEU A 56 3.82 6.07 4.35
C LEU A 56 2.96 4.98 4.99
N VAL A 57 3.38 3.74 4.87
CA VAL A 57 2.68 2.60 5.50
C VAL A 57 3.51 2.12 6.69
N GLY A 58 2.89 2.00 7.85
CA GLY A 58 3.54 1.43 9.03
C GLY A 58 3.95 -0.02 8.76
N PRO A 59 5.25 -0.35 8.91
CA PRO A 59 5.70 -1.70 8.66
C PRO A 59 5.46 -2.60 9.89
N ASN A 60 5.00 -3.83 9.66
CA ASN A 60 5.04 -4.85 10.71
C ASN A 60 6.49 -5.30 11.03
N SER A 61 7.44 -4.95 10.18
CA SER A 61 8.88 -5.17 10.39
C SER A 61 9.47 -4.04 11.23
N GLY A 62 10.28 -4.36 12.23
CA GLY A 62 11.04 -3.41 13.04
C GLY A 62 10.20 -2.61 14.03
N TYR A 63 9.16 -1.93 13.58
CA TYR A 63 8.38 -1.00 14.42
C TYR A 63 7.03 -1.54 14.87
N GLU A 64 6.40 -2.43 14.09
CA GLU A 64 5.07 -2.96 14.40
C GLU A 64 4.08 -1.84 14.75
N GLN A 65 3.56 -1.80 15.98
CA GLN A 65 2.61 -0.78 16.46
C GLN A 65 3.28 0.55 16.86
N ASP A 66 4.62 0.63 16.84
CA ASP A 66 5.32 1.87 17.09
C ASP A 66 5.32 2.76 15.84
N ASN A 67 4.34 3.61 15.72
CA ASN A 67 4.18 4.53 14.59
C ASN A 67 5.04 5.80 14.70
N ARG A 68 5.89 5.98 15.74
CA ARG A 68 6.60 7.24 16.01
C ARG A 68 7.50 7.69 14.86
N CYS A 69 8.24 6.78 14.23
CA CYS A 69 9.09 7.11 13.08
C CYS A 69 8.29 7.69 11.90
N MET A 70 7.16 7.06 11.57
CA MET A 70 6.26 7.53 10.51
C MET A 70 5.59 8.86 10.88
N LEU A 71 5.10 9.00 12.11
CA LEU A 71 4.45 10.23 12.58
C LEU A 71 5.44 11.41 12.59
N ASP A 72 6.70 11.20 12.98
CA ASP A 72 7.77 12.21 12.87
C ASP A 72 8.00 12.62 11.41
N ALA A 73 8.02 11.66 10.50
CA ALA A 73 8.15 11.95 9.07
C ALA A 73 6.98 12.76 8.52
N ILE A 74 5.75 12.46 8.93
CA ILE A 74 4.54 13.22 8.54
C ILE A 74 4.62 14.65 9.08
N ALA A 75 4.89 14.82 10.38
CA ALA A 75 4.95 16.11 11.04
C ALA A 75 6.01 17.03 10.41
N ASN A 76 7.17 16.50 10.05
CA ASN A 76 8.27 17.24 9.45
C ASN A 76 8.18 17.33 7.92
N GLY A 77 7.29 16.57 7.28
CA GLY A 77 7.15 16.44 5.83
C GLY A 77 6.43 17.62 5.13
N ARG A 78 5.97 18.64 5.86
CA ARG A 78 5.32 19.84 5.31
C ARG A 78 4.16 19.52 4.35
N GLY A 79 3.31 18.54 4.70
CA GLY A 79 2.17 18.09 3.88
C GLY A 79 2.53 17.14 2.75
N ARG A 80 3.79 16.70 2.66
CA ARG A 80 4.25 15.79 1.62
C ARG A 80 3.86 14.34 1.91
N PHE A 81 3.64 13.99 3.18
CA PHE A 81 3.35 12.65 3.64
C PHE A 81 1.98 12.56 4.32
N LYS A 82 1.33 11.43 4.13
CA LYS A 82 0.24 10.91 4.96
C LYS A 82 0.58 9.48 5.37
N GLY A 83 -0.16 8.89 6.32
CA GLY A 83 0.21 7.60 6.86
C GLY A 83 -0.92 6.58 6.95
N ILE A 84 -0.53 5.31 6.92
CA ILE A 84 -1.32 4.14 7.30
C ILE A 84 -0.68 3.58 8.57
N ALA A 85 -1.36 3.64 9.70
CA ALA A 85 -0.81 3.20 10.99
C ALA A 85 -1.00 1.71 11.22
N VAL A 86 -0.03 1.05 11.87
CA VAL A 86 -0.23 -0.29 12.44
C VAL A 86 -0.84 -0.14 13.83
N VAL A 87 -1.98 -0.77 14.05
CA VAL A 87 -2.72 -0.70 15.31
C VAL A 87 -3.23 -2.08 15.73
N ARG A 88 -3.57 -2.23 17.00
CA ARG A 88 -4.27 -3.41 17.48
C ARG A 88 -5.75 -3.36 17.08
N ASN A 89 -6.40 -4.51 16.96
CA ASN A 89 -7.84 -4.57 16.64
C ASN A 89 -8.73 -3.96 17.73
N ASP A 90 -8.22 -3.88 18.97
CA ASP A 90 -8.92 -3.30 20.14
C ASP A 90 -8.56 -1.83 20.43
N ILE A 91 -7.88 -1.14 19.50
CA ILE A 91 -7.59 0.31 19.63
C ILE A 91 -8.86 1.10 19.92
N ASP A 92 -8.79 2.07 20.82
CA ASP A 92 -9.92 2.92 21.15
C ASP A 92 -10.14 4.08 20.15
N ASP A 93 -11.30 4.71 20.25
CA ASP A 93 -11.71 5.77 19.32
C ASP A 93 -10.90 7.07 19.50
N ASP A 94 -10.46 7.37 20.71
CA ASP A 94 -9.67 8.58 20.96
C ASP A 94 -8.26 8.46 20.36
N ALA A 95 -7.66 7.28 20.46
CA ALA A 95 -6.40 6.97 19.80
C ALA A 95 -6.54 7.03 18.26
N LEU A 96 -7.64 6.50 17.68
CA LEU A 96 -7.92 6.62 16.24
C LEU A 96 -8.08 8.08 15.80
N ARG A 97 -8.80 8.91 16.59
CA ARG A 97 -8.94 10.35 16.30
C ARG A 97 -7.61 11.09 16.41
N ALA A 98 -6.78 10.74 17.40
CA ALA A 98 -5.45 11.33 17.54
C ALA A 98 -4.55 10.98 16.35
N LEU A 99 -4.55 9.73 15.90
CA LEU A 99 -3.83 9.30 14.70
C LEU A 99 -4.32 10.06 13.45
N LYS A 100 -5.64 10.18 13.26
CA LYS A 100 -6.21 10.95 12.15
C LYS A 100 -5.76 12.41 12.17
N ALA A 101 -5.80 13.06 13.33
CA ALA A 101 -5.34 14.44 13.51
C ALA A 101 -3.84 14.61 13.20
N ALA A 102 -3.04 13.57 13.40
CA ALA A 102 -1.61 13.53 13.08
C ALA A 102 -1.30 13.21 11.60
N GLY A 103 -2.32 13.08 10.74
CA GLY A 103 -2.14 12.85 9.30
C GLY A 103 -2.25 11.37 8.86
N ILE A 104 -2.72 10.49 9.75
CA ILE A 104 -3.07 9.11 9.39
C ILE A 104 -4.41 9.10 8.65
N VAL A 105 -4.45 8.40 7.52
CA VAL A 105 -5.65 8.27 6.68
C VAL A 105 -6.25 6.87 6.71
N GLY A 106 -5.61 5.93 7.39
CA GLY A 106 -6.08 4.55 7.54
C GLY A 106 -5.19 3.70 8.42
N VAL A 107 -5.57 2.44 8.55
CA VAL A 107 -4.81 1.44 9.33
C VAL A 107 -4.42 0.24 8.47
N ALA A 108 -3.31 -0.41 8.82
CA ALA A 108 -2.79 -1.57 8.12
C ALA A 108 -3.41 -2.86 8.66
N PHE A 109 -3.99 -3.65 7.76
CA PHE A 109 -4.34 -5.05 8.00
C PHE A 109 -3.35 -5.92 7.22
N ASN A 110 -2.53 -6.71 7.91
CA ASN A 110 -1.51 -7.55 7.30
C ASN A 110 -1.79 -9.04 7.57
N ALA A 111 -2.61 -9.65 6.71
CA ALA A 111 -2.92 -11.07 6.83
C ALA A 111 -1.74 -11.98 6.44
N THR A 112 -0.74 -11.46 5.72
CA THR A 112 0.48 -12.23 5.43
C THR A 112 1.36 -12.42 6.67
N PHE A 113 1.24 -11.52 7.64
CA PHE A 113 1.99 -11.56 8.90
C PHE A 113 1.20 -12.22 10.03
N HIS A 114 -0.06 -11.79 10.23
CA HIS A 114 -0.88 -12.25 11.35
C HIS A 114 -1.78 -13.46 11.02
N GLY A 115 -1.96 -13.79 9.74
CA GLY A 115 -2.97 -14.75 9.28
C GLY A 115 -4.37 -14.13 9.20
N VAL A 116 -5.29 -14.84 8.54
CA VAL A 116 -6.68 -14.36 8.33
C VAL A 116 -7.50 -14.37 9.61
N ASP A 117 -7.23 -15.32 10.51
CA ASP A 117 -7.97 -15.50 11.75
C ASP A 117 -7.81 -14.33 12.72
N TYR A 118 -6.68 -13.62 12.67
CA TYR A 118 -6.43 -12.42 13.47
C TYR A 118 -7.46 -11.31 13.23
N TYR A 119 -8.03 -11.26 12.02
CA TYR A 119 -9.00 -10.25 11.63
C TYR A 119 -10.46 -10.76 11.65
N ARG A 120 -10.71 -11.98 12.13
CA ARG A 120 -12.05 -12.58 12.14
C ARG A 120 -13.08 -11.70 12.84
N ASP A 121 -12.71 -11.09 13.94
CA ASP A 121 -13.58 -10.28 14.80
C ASP A 121 -13.37 -8.75 14.59
N ALA A 122 -12.77 -8.35 13.47
CA ALA A 122 -12.46 -6.94 13.21
C ALA A 122 -13.66 -6.10 12.72
N ALA A 123 -14.87 -6.65 12.61
CA ALA A 123 -16.05 -5.94 12.08
C ALA A 123 -16.31 -4.62 12.81
N SER A 124 -16.26 -4.61 14.16
CA SER A 124 -16.45 -3.39 14.96
C SER A 124 -15.36 -2.34 14.68
N LEU A 125 -14.12 -2.75 14.45
CA LEU A 125 -13.05 -1.82 14.05
C LEU A 125 -13.33 -1.23 12.67
N LEU A 126 -13.78 -2.05 11.70
CA LEU A 126 -14.13 -1.56 10.36
C LEU A 126 -15.24 -0.51 10.39
N ASP A 127 -16.27 -0.70 11.21
CA ASP A 127 -17.36 0.28 11.37
C ASP A 127 -16.85 1.60 11.95
N ARG A 128 -15.97 1.55 12.95
CA ARG A 128 -15.35 2.74 13.54
C ARG A 128 -14.44 3.47 12.55
N LEU A 129 -13.66 2.73 11.77
CA LEU A 129 -12.84 3.30 10.71
C LEU A 129 -13.68 4.01 9.65
N ALA A 130 -14.80 3.39 9.23
CA ALA A 130 -15.75 3.99 8.29
C ALA A 130 -16.35 5.28 8.85
N ALA A 131 -16.80 5.27 10.12
CA ALA A 131 -17.35 6.44 10.81
C ALA A 131 -16.34 7.59 10.94
N LEU A 132 -15.06 7.27 11.06
CA LEU A 132 -13.98 8.25 11.13
C LEU A 132 -13.40 8.61 9.75
N ASP A 133 -13.96 8.12 8.65
CA ASP A 133 -13.41 8.30 7.30
C ASP A 133 -11.92 7.90 7.22
N LEU A 134 -11.57 6.79 7.86
CA LEU A 134 -10.29 6.13 7.77
C LEU A 134 -10.42 4.89 6.87
N CYS A 135 -9.39 4.58 6.09
CA CYS A 135 -9.38 3.38 5.26
C CYS A 135 -8.64 2.21 5.92
N VAL A 136 -8.77 1.02 5.32
CA VAL A 136 -7.91 -0.13 5.59
C VAL A 136 -6.94 -0.31 4.43
N SER A 137 -5.62 -0.41 4.69
CA SER A 137 -4.63 -0.91 3.74
C SER A 137 -4.45 -2.39 4.03
N LEU A 138 -4.89 -3.25 3.12
CA LEU A 138 -4.95 -4.70 3.30
C LEU A 138 -3.87 -5.41 2.52
N GLN A 139 -2.95 -6.04 3.23
CA GLN A 139 -1.95 -6.93 2.64
C GLN A 139 -2.39 -8.38 2.80
N VAL A 140 -2.55 -9.04 1.68
CA VAL A 140 -2.89 -10.47 1.54
C VAL A 140 -1.93 -11.15 0.57
N GLN A 141 -1.98 -12.47 0.51
CA GLN A 141 -1.30 -13.29 -0.50
C GLN A 141 -2.12 -14.54 -0.80
N HIS A 142 -1.91 -15.10 -2.00
CA HIS A 142 -2.53 -16.36 -2.44
C HIS A 142 -4.05 -16.34 -2.24
N GLU A 143 -4.59 -17.29 -1.46
CA GLU A 143 -6.02 -17.48 -1.24
C GLU A 143 -6.60 -16.68 -0.06
N GLN A 144 -5.77 -15.95 0.69
CA GLN A 144 -6.19 -15.29 1.94
C GLN A 144 -7.37 -14.34 1.76
N LEU A 145 -7.44 -13.64 0.61
CA LEU A 145 -8.53 -12.71 0.35
C LEU A 145 -9.88 -13.40 0.20
N ALA A 146 -9.92 -14.63 -0.30
CA ALA A 146 -11.18 -15.39 -0.42
C ALA A 146 -11.88 -15.57 0.94
N ALA A 147 -11.09 -15.75 2.01
CA ALA A 147 -11.62 -15.87 3.37
C ALA A 147 -12.05 -14.51 3.97
N LEU A 148 -11.41 -13.41 3.59
CA LEU A 148 -11.68 -12.07 4.14
C LEU A 148 -12.71 -11.26 3.33
N ALA A 149 -12.89 -11.55 2.05
CA ALA A 149 -13.77 -10.80 1.15
C ALA A 149 -15.20 -10.61 1.70
N PRO A 150 -15.87 -11.63 2.27
CA PRO A 150 -17.23 -11.46 2.81
C PRO A 150 -17.32 -10.41 3.93
N MET A 151 -16.26 -10.19 4.68
CA MET A 151 -16.20 -9.14 5.69
C MET A 151 -16.15 -7.75 5.03
N PHE A 152 -15.29 -7.57 4.02
CA PHE A 152 -15.14 -6.30 3.32
C PHE A 152 -16.31 -5.97 2.38
N GLU A 153 -17.02 -6.96 1.86
CA GLU A 153 -18.27 -6.75 1.12
C GLU A 153 -19.34 -6.06 1.96
N ARG A 154 -19.44 -6.46 3.23
CA ARG A 154 -20.41 -5.90 4.18
C ARG A 154 -19.97 -4.59 4.82
N ALA A 155 -18.66 -4.37 4.96
CA ALA A 155 -18.12 -3.21 5.63
C ALA A 155 -18.33 -1.92 4.83
N GLY A 156 -18.67 -0.81 5.51
CA GLY A 156 -18.76 0.52 4.91
C GLY A 156 -17.42 1.21 4.66
N VAL A 157 -16.32 0.62 5.11
CA VAL A 157 -14.98 1.18 5.06
C VAL A 157 -14.37 1.13 3.64
N ARG A 158 -13.56 2.14 3.30
CA ARG A 158 -12.69 2.07 2.10
C ARG A 158 -11.54 1.11 2.35
N VAL A 159 -11.23 0.28 1.34
CA VAL A 159 -10.13 -0.70 1.41
C VAL A 159 -9.13 -0.44 0.28
N LEU A 160 -7.86 -0.39 0.62
CA LEU A 160 -6.73 -0.31 -0.31
C LEU A 160 -6.04 -1.68 -0.31
N ILE A 161 -6.17 -2.44 -1.40
CA ILE A 161 -5.50 -3.74 -1.53
C ILE A 161 -4.06 -3.52 -1.95
N ASP A 162 -3.13 -4.02 -1.15
CA ASP A 162 -1.70 -3.88 -1.41
C ASP A 162 -1.22 -4.87 -2.49
N HIS A 163 -0.29 -4.42 -3.35
CA HIS A 163 0.51 -5.27 -4.22
C HIS A 163 -0.30 -6.22 -5.10
N CYS A 164 -1.33 -5.70 -5.80
CA CYS A 164 -2.22 -6.48 -6.68
C CYS A 164 -2.92 -7.66 -5.97
N GLY A 165 -2.97 -7.67 -4.62
CA GLY A 165 -3.46 -8.81 -3.84
C GLY A 165 -2.51 -10.00 -3.78
N ARG A 166 -1.27 -9.88 -4.31
CA ARG A 166 -0.22 -10.91 -4.35
C ARG A 166 -0.73 -12.29 -4.80
N PRO A 167 -1.24 -12.38 -6.05
CA PRO A 167 -1.65 -13.66 -6.62
C PRO A 167 -0.45 -14.58 -6.83
N THR A 168 -0.70 -15.85 -7.15
CA THR A 168 0.31 -16.82 -7.61
C THR A 168 0.26 -16.88 -9.13
N PRO A 169 1.26 -16.38 -9.88
CA PRO A 169 1.21 -16.30 -11.35
C PRO A 169 0.92 -17.64 -12.03
N SER A 170 1.59 -18.71 -11.61
CA SER A 170 1.40 -20.05 -12.16
C SER A 170 0.00 -20.65 -11.92
N ALA A 171 -0.78 -20.14 -10.97
CA ALA A 171 -2.16 -20.56 -10.72
C ALA A 171 -3.19 -19.90 -11.66
N GLY A 172 -2.79 -18.88 -12.40
CA GLY A 172 -3.67 -18.15 -13.31
C GLY A 172 -4.69 -17.21 -12.62
N PRO A 173 -5.38 -16.36 -13.38
CA PRO A 173 -6.30 -15.35 -12.83
C PRO A 173 -7.59 -15.95 -12.22
N ASP A 174 -7.91 -17.21 -12.47
CA ASP A 174 -9.09 -17.89 -11.90
C ASP A 174 -8.88 -18.40 -10.48
N GLN A 175 -7.72 -18.19 -9.87
CA GLN A 175 -7.45 -18.57 -8.49
C GLN A 175 -8.41 -17.89 -7.52
N PRO A 176 -8.87 -18.59 -6.43
CA PRO A 176 -9.94 -18.10 -5.56
C PRO A 176 -9.65 -16.74 -4.92
N GLY A 177 -8.43 -16.49 -4.45
CA GLY A 177 -8.06 -15.20 -3.84
C GLY A 177 -8.15 -14.03 -4.83
N PHE A 178 -7.70 -14.22 -6.07
CA PHE A 178 -7.74 -13.16 -7.08
C PHE A 178 -9.16 -12.94 -7.61
N ARG A 179 -9.96 -14.02 -7.79
CA ARG A 179 -11.40 -13.88 -8.12
C ARG A 179 -12.16 -13.12 -7.04
N ALA A 180 -11.86 -13.39 -5.77
CA ALA A 180 -12.45 -12.64 -4.66
C ALA A 180 -12.08 -11.15 -4.76
N LEU A 181 -10.82 -10.82 -5.11
CA LEU A 181 -10.41 -9.44 -5.34
C LEU A 181 -11.23 -8.79 -6.46
N LEU A 182 -11.35 -9.43 -7.61
CA LEU A 182 -12.12 -8.90 -8.74
C LEU A 182 -13.60 -8.70 -8.35
N GLY A 183 -14.19 -9.63 -7.58
CA GLY A 183 -15.57 -9.52 -7.06
C GLY A 183 -15.79 -8.28 -6.17
N LEU A 184 -14.79 -7.90 -5.37
CA LEU A 184 -14.85 -6.71 -4.51
C LEU A 184 -14.96 -5.39 -5.31
N ALA A 185 -14.66 -5.39 -6.60
CA ALA A 185 -14.85 -4.21 -7.45
C ALA A 185 -16.31 -3.72 -7.46
N ALA A 186 -17.29 -4.62 -7.35
CA ALA A 186 -18.71 -4.29 -7.31
C ALA A 186 -19.11 -3.42 -6.11
N THR A 187 -18.33 -3.44 -5.03
CA THR A 187 -18.61 -2.64 -3.81
C THR A 187 -18.43 -1.14 -4.01
N GLY A 188 -17.64 -0.72 -5.00
CA GLY A 188 -17.26 0.68 -5.24
C GLY A 188 -16.34 1.31 -4.20
N ARG A 189 -15.98 0.59 -3.13
CA ARG A 189 -15.17 1.08 -1.99
C ARG A 189 -13.77 0.49 -1.93
N VAL A 190 -13.45 -0.45 -2.81
CA VAL A 190 -12.14 -1.11 -2.87
C VAL A 190 -11.30 -0.50 -3.97
N PHE A 191 -10.04 -0.24 -3.63
CA PHE A 191 -9.00 0.31 -4.50
C PHE A 191 -7.81 -0.62 -4.49
N VAL A 192 -7.02 -0.66 -5.56
CA VAL A 192 -5.89 -1.58 -5.68
C VAL A 192 -4.60 -0.81 -5.93
N LYS A 193 -3.54 -1.18 -5.24
CA LYS A 193 -2.19 -0.68 -5.47
C LYS A 193 -1.49 -1.58 -6.49
N LEU A 194 -1.24 -1.07 -7.69
CA LEU A 194 -0.46 -1.70 -8.75
C LEU A 194 1.03 -1.59 -8.40
N SER A 195 1.52 -2.53 -7.62
CA SER A 195 2.86 -2.49 -7.02
C SER A 195 3.31 -3.87 -6.53
N GLY A 196 4.51 -3.94 -5.97
CA GLY A 196 5.02 -5.11 -5.26
C GLY A 196 5.22 -6.32 -6.16
N TYR A 197 5.46 -6.13 -7.45
CA TYR A 197 5.60 -7.22 -8.43
C TYR A 197 6.66 -8.24 -8.01
N VAL A 198 7.79 -7.78 -7.47
CA VAL A 198 8.85 -8.64 -6.94
C VAL A 198 8.41 -9.56 -5.78
N LYS A 199 7.27 -9.25 -5.14
CA LYS A 199 6.74 -10.05 -4.02
C LYS A 199 5.91 -11.25 -4.48
N PHE A 200 5.46 -11.27 -5.74
CA PHE A 200 4.59 -12.32 -6.23
C PHE A 200 4.92 -12.83 -7.63
N ALA A 201 5.60 -12.04 -8.49
CA ALA A 201 6.04 -12.52 -9.79
C ALA A 201 7.01 -13.70 -9.66
N GLU A 202 6.86 -14.68 -10.53
CA GLU A 202 7.76 -15.83 -10.67
C GLU A 202 8.81 -15.58 -11.77
N ALA A 203 8.51 -14.67 -12.72
CA ALA A 203 9.45 -14.19 -13.71
C ALA A 203 10.34 -13.09 -13.12
N PRO A 204 11.64 -13.00 -13.54
CA PRO A 204 12.51 -11.90 -13.14
C PRO A 204 12.03 -10.56 -13.72
N PHE A 205 12.63 -9.45 -13.27
CA PHE A 205 12.37 -8.15 -13.89
C PHE A 205 12.43 -8.27 -15.44
N PRO A 206 11.46 -7.75 -16.18
CA PRO A 206 10.42 -6.78 -15.82
C PRO A 206 9.05 -7.37 -15.42
N TYR A 207 9.00 -8.55 -14.82
CA TYR A 207 7.81 -9.16 -14.22
C TYR A 207 6.65 -9.35 -15.21
N ASP A 208 6.94 -9.90 -16.38
CA ASP A 208 5.95 -10.01 -17.46
C ASP A 208 4.75 -10.91 -17.10
N ASP A 209 4.93 -11.85 -16.17
CA ASP A 209 3.87 -12.70 -15.62
C ASP A 209 2.90 -11.97 -14.67
N ALA A 210 3.25 -10.77 -14.20
CA ALA A 210 2.33 -9.89 -13.47
C ALA A 210 1.33 -9.16 -14.39
N ARG A 211 1.64 -9.03 -15.69
CA ARG A 211 0.84 -8.25 -16.66
C ARG A 211 -0.63 -8.70 -16.73
N PRO A 212 -0.97 -9.99 -16.87
CA PRO A 212 -2.38 -10.42 -16.96
C PRO A 212 -3.21 -10.02 -15.74
N TYR A 213 -2.57 -9.99 -14.56
CA TYR A 213 -3.21 -9.58 -13.32
C TYR A 213 -3.46 -8.07 -13.28
N VAL A 214 -2.49 -7.27 -13.72
CA VAL A 214 -2.65 -5.80 -13.80
C VAL A 214 -3.75 -5.44 -14.80
N GLU A 215 -3.78 -6.09 -15.97
CA GLU A 215 -4.82 -5.88 -16.99
C GLU A 215 -6.21 -6.22 -16.42
N ALA A 216 -6.39 -7.39 -15.79
CA ALA A 216 -7.65 -7.78 -15.16
C ALA A 216 -8.08 -6.82 -14.03
N LEU A 217 -7.13 -6.26 -13.26
CA LEU A 217 -7.42 -5.26 -12.24
C LEU A 217 -7.86 -3.93 -12.85
N LEU A 218 -7.23 -3.48 -13.93
CA LEU A 218 -7.63 -2.27 -14.65
C LEU A 218 -9.01 -2.43 -15.28
N ASP A 219 -9.33 -3.60 -15.81
CA ASP A 219 -10.66 -3.91 -16.38
C ASP A 219 -11.75 -3.88 -15.28
N ALA A 220 -11.49 -4.50 -14.12
CA ALA A 220 -12.49 -4.61 -13.05
C ALA A 220 -12.63 -3.32 -12.22
N PHE A 221 -11.53 -2.66 -11.89
CA PHE A 221 -11.49 -1.49 -11.00
C PHE A 221 -11.45 -0.18 -11.75
N THR A 222 -11.14 -0.17 -13.03
CA THR A 222 -10.81 1.00 -13.84
C THR A 222 -9.63 1.81 -13.27
N PRO A 223 -8.98 2.67 -14.05
CA PRO A 223 -7.94 3.56 -13.53
C PRO A 223 -8.38 4.43 -12.34
N ASP A 224 -9.69 4.68 -12.21
CA ASP A 224 -10.26 5.48 -11.12
C ASP A 224 -10.22 4.79 -9.76
N ARG A 225 -9.87 3.50 -9.71
CA ARG A 225 -9.72 2.73 -8.46
C ARG A 225 -8.41 1.95 -8.39
N CYS A 226 -7.47 2.27 -9.28
CA CYS A 226 -6.10 1.76 -9.25
C CYS A 226 -5.13 2.89 -8.87
N MET A 227 -4.08 2.55 -8.13
CA MET A 227 -3.03 3.49 -7.70
C MET A 227 -1.66 2.83 -7.85
N TRP A 228 -0.66 3.60 -8.25
CA TRP A 228 0.72 3.13 -8.28
C TRP A 228 1.40 3.26 -6.91
N ALA A 229 2.37 2.36 -6.63
CA ALA A 229 3.23 2.45 -5.48
C ALA A 229 4.59 1.80 -5.73
N SER A 230 5.62 2.27 -5.02
CA SER A 230 6.98 1.73 -5.15
C SER A 230 7.28 0.54 -4.24
N ASP A 231 6.70 0.48 -3.06
CA ASP A 231 7.10 -0.40 -1.95
C ASP A 231 8.54 -0.12 -1.43
N TRP A 232 9.05 1.14 -1.64
CA TRP A 232 10.35 1.55 -1.12
C TRP A 232 10.39 1.43 0.42
N PRO A 233 11.47 0.98 1.04
CA PRO A 233 12.80 0.69 0.51
C PRO A 233 13.03 -0.79 0.12
N PHE A 234 11.99 -1.48 -0.34
CA PHE A 234 12.07 -2.83 -0.91
C PHE A 234 12.44 -3.92 0.10
N LEU A 235 11.76 -3.92 1.23
CA LEU A 235 11.99 -4.87 2.32
C LEU A 235 11.95 -6.32 1.81
N ARG A 236 12.94 -7.13 2.22
CA ARG A 236 13.03 -8.56 1.87
C ARG A 236 12.91 -8.83 0.36
N ALA A 237 13.39 -7.92 -0.47
CA ALA A 237 13.43 -8.18 -1.90
C ALA A 237 14.44 -9.31 -2.20
N PRO A 238 14.05 -10.34 -2.97
CA PRO A 238 14.93 -11.46 -3.30
C PRO A 238 16.02 -11.08 -4.31
N GLU A 239 15.84 -9.95 -4.99
CA GLU A 239 16.75 -9.42 -5.99
C GLU A 239 16.90 -7.89 -5.85
N ARG A 240 17.88 -7.31 -6.57
CA ARG A 240 18.05 -5.86 -6.61
C ARG A 240 16.85 -5.18 -7.26
N ILE A 241 16.35 -4.16 -6.58
CA ILE A 241 15.29 -3.28 -7.10
C ILE A 241 15.78 -1.84 -6.99
N ASP A 242 15.51 -1.07 -8.04
CA ASP A 242 15.76 0.36 -8.06
C ASP A 242 14.44 1.11 -8.36
N TYR A 243 14.26 2.27 -7.75
CA TYR A 243 13.02 3.06 -7.82
C TYR A 243 12.64 3.46 -9.26
N GLY A 244 13.62 3.92 -10.04
CA GLY A 244 13.40 4.35 -11.43
C GLY A 244 12.90 3.23 -12.35
N PRO A 245 13.56 2.07 -12.41
CA PRO A 245 13.09 0.91 -13.14
C PRO A 245 11.68 0.46 -12.76
N LEU A 246 11.32 0.47 -11.47
CA LEU A 246 9.94 0.17 -11.02
C LEU A 246 8.94 1.22 -11.49
N LEU A 247 9.31 2.51 -11.44
CA LEU A 247 8.45 3.57 -11.95
C LEU A 247 8.23 3.42 -13.46
N ASN A 248 9.24 3.03 -14.23
CA ASN A 248 9.11 2.82 -15.67
C ASN A 248 8.19 1.63 -16.02
N LEU A 249 8.02 0.65 -15.15
CA LEU A 249 7.10 -0.46 -15.40
C LEU A 249 5.65 0.01 -15.58
N ILE A 250 5.27 1.14 -14.97
CA ILE A 250 3.90 1.63 -15.11
C ILE A 250 3.59 2.07 -16.57
N GLU A 251 4.59 2.50 -17.34
CA GLU A 251 4.39 2.81 -18.77
C GLU A 251 4.10 1.55 -19.59
N ARG A 252 4.63 0.39 -19.17
CA ARG A 252 4.36 -0.90 -19.83
C ARG A 252 2.99 -1.46 -19.44
N PHE A 253 2.58 -1.29 -18.20
CA PHE A 253 1.35 -1.86 -17.67
C PHE A 253 0.14 -0.95 -17.90
N VAL A 254 0.35 0.37 -17.95
CA VAL A 254 -0.67 1.39 -18.23
C VAL A 254 -0.14 2.30 -19.34
N PRO A 255 -0.15 1.84 -20.61
CA PRO A 255 0.46 2.56 -21.72
C PRO A 255 -0.30 3.84 -22.10
N ASP A 256 -1.63 3.90 -21.90
CA ASP A 256 -2.41 5.11 -22.14
C ASP A 256 -2.04 6.20 -21.15
N PRO A 257 -1.58 7.39 -21.59
CA PRO A 257 -1.14 8.45 -20.69
C PRO A 257 -2.28 9.08 -19.88
N VAL A 258 -3.52 9.01 -20.35
CA VAL A 258 -4.68 9.53 -19.61
C VAL A 258 -5.03 8.60 -18.46
N GLU A 259 -5.07 7.30 -18.71
CA GLU A 259 -5.28 6.28 -17.68
C GLU A 259 -4.13 6.27 -16.67
N ARG A 260 -2.90 6.35 -17.15
CA ARG A 260 -1.71 6.40 -16.31
C ARG A 260 -1.71 7.62 -15.38
N ARG A 261 -2.13 8.79 -15.88
CA ARG A 261 -2.29 9.98 -15.03
C ARG A 261 -3.32 9.76 -13.92
N ARG A 262 -4.42 9.07 -14.19
CA ARG A 262 -5.40 8.70 -13.14
C ARG A 262 -4.75 7.81 -12.09
N VAL A 263 -4.08 6.74 -12.51
CA VAL A 263 -3.41 5.79 -11.60
C VAL A 263 -2.29 6.44 -10.78
N LEU A 264 -1.50 7.32 -11.39
CA LEU A 264 -0.35 7.95 -10.74
C LEU A 264 -0.72 9.12 -9.84
N PHE A 265 -1.81 9.83 -10.15
CA PHE A 265 -2.04 11.12 -9.50
C PHE A 265 -3.50 11.40 -9.12
N GLU A 266 -4.45 11.36 -10.06
CA GLU A 266 -5.81 11.83 -9.82
C GLU A 266 -6.56 10.93 -8.82
N THR A 267 -6.48 9.61 -8.98
CA THR A 267 -7.05 8.64 -8.06
C THR A 267 -6.42 8.73 -6.66
N PRO A 268 -5.07 8.73 -6.51
CA PRO A 268 -4.44 8.99 -5.22
C PRO A 268 -4.85 10.31 -4.56
N CYS A 269 -4.91 11.42 -5.29
CA CYS A 269 -5.37 12.71 -4.76
C CYS A 269 -6.75 12.57 -4.13
N ARG A 270 -7.69 12.06 -4.89
CA ARG A 270 -9.11 11.93 -4.48
C ARG A 270 -9.28 10.97 -3.30
N VAL A 271 -8.60 9.82 -3.34
CA VAL A 271 -8.78 8.74 -2.35
C VAL A 271 -8.08 9.04 -1.04
N LEU A 272 -6.87 9.61 -1.11
CA LEU A 272 -6.01 9.87 0.04
C LEU A 272 -6.09 11.31 0.53
N GLY A 273 -6.78 12.20 -0.21
CA GLY A 273 -6.97 13.60 0.16
C GLY A 273 -5.68 14.43 0.06
N PHE A 274 -4.74 14.08 -0.84
CA PHE A 274 -3.63 14.96 -1.16
C PHE A 274 -4.10 16.12 -2.05
N PRO A 275 -3.44 17.28 -1.99
CA PRO A 275 -3.74 18.37 -2.92
C PRO A 275 -3.34 17.98 -4.35
N CYS A 276 -4.21 18.27 -5.33
CA CYS A 276 -3.98 18.05 -6.76
C CYS A 276 -3.36 19.27 -7.45
#